data_6ca862ec5aa4275ba38df18cc6c80985
#
_entry.id   6ca862ec5aa4275ba38df18cc6c80985
#
_cell.length_a   1.000
_cell.length_b   1.000
_cell.length_c   1.000
_cell.angle_alpha   90.00
_cell.angle_beta   90.00
_cell.angle_gamma   90.00
#
_symmetry.space_group_name_H-M   'P 1'
#
loop_
_entity.id
_entity.type
_entity.pdbx_description
1 polymer ?
#
loop_
_entity_poly.entity_id
_entity_poly.type
_entity_poly.pdbx_seq_one_letter_code
_entity_poly.pdbx_strand_id
1 'polypeptide(L)'
;MKLTRKRALTSIAGAAAAAAFPAVARSATTSISIGQIGNSVAFFPVFAAKSLGYYKDAGLDVTTTSFSSGTLVGTAVTSNSIDIGNSVITDVFALLKANRPVKLIGSLCNGYYVDIIMSNQFLEATKLTRASKLMDKINALKGKKIGITGPGSGTQALVDYLFQLAGLDPTRDAELVNVGVNQAAILQTMKSGRIDGVSFAWPLTMIAETNNVGKGFIEPAEGDVPSMREQIQGVIYAKPDVIAKRKPALIAYVHAIGRTEAYLHRNSGKTRELLKQYDGALSDPAIDALLAAYMPVLPKQPDIDANSYEKALQFHRLTGFAGPAGNTYADVVDTDTMLRAIRTK
;
A
#
# COMPACT_ATOMS: atom_id res chain seq x y z
N MET A 1 -21.01 86.04 -49.44
CA MET A 1 -19.88 86.15 -48.51
C MET A 1 -19.98 85.06 -47.44
N LYS A 2 -19.18 84.03 -47.55
CA LYS A 2 -18.74 83.15 -46.50
C LYS A 2 -17.95 81.99 -47.13
N LEU A 3 -16.66 81.97 -46.91
CA LEU A 3 -15.74 80.87 -47.26
C LEU A 3 -15.92 79.69 -46.33
N THR A 4 -15.94 78.48 -46.85
CA THR A 4 -15.74 77.31 -46.07
C THR A 4 -14.53 76.50 -46.59
N ARG A 5 -13.54 76.38 -45.74
CA ARG A 5 -12.31 75.60 -45.96
C ARG A 5 -12.60 74.14 -45.68
N LYS A 6 -12.44 73.27 -46.66
CA LYS A 6 -12.33 71.82 -46.49
C LYS A 6 -10.94 71.45 -46.00
N ARG A 7 -10.80 70.85 -44.86
CA ARG A 7 -9.58 70.16 -44.40
C ARG A 7 -9.71 68.69 -44.73
N ALA A 8 -8.81 68.21 -45.53
CA ALA A 8 -8.63 66.76 -45.76
C ALA A 8 -7.89 66.17 -44.56
N LEU A 9 -8.45 65.13 -43.94
CA LEU A 9 -7.80 64.30 -42.93
C LEU A 9 -7.39 62.99 -43.62
N THR A 10 -6.10 62.79 -43.78
CA THR A 10 -5.46 61.57 -44.22
C THR A 10 -5.42 60.60 -43.02
N SER A 11 -6.17 59.50 -43.08
CA SER A 11 -6.17 58.44 -42.06
C SER A 11 -5.03 57.46 -42.39
N ILE A 12 -4.00 57.39 -41.56
CA ILE A 12 -2.98 56.36 -41.59
C ILE A 12 -3.53 55.15 -40.85
N ALA A 13 -3.86 54.10 -41.57
CA ALA A 13 -4.21 52.80 -40.98
C ALA A 13 -2.93 52.05 -40.63
N GLY A 14 -2.58 52.07 -39.34
CA GLY A 14 -1.52 51.24 -38.77
C GLY A 14 -2.03 49.81 -38.59
N ALA A 15 -1.54 48.88 -39.39
CA ALA A 15 -1.79 47.47 -39.18
C ALA A 15 -0.97 46.95 -37.99
N ALA A 16 -1.61 46.80 -36.82
CA ALA A 16 -1.01 46.08 -35.69
C ALA A 16 -1.07 44.58 -35.97
N ALA A 17 0.06 44.00 -36.38
CA ALA A 17 0.22 42.56 -36.43
C ALA A 17 0.25 42.03 -34.97
N ALA A 18 -0.89 41.49 -34.50
CA ALA A 18 -0.96 40.76 -33.28
C ALA A 18 -0.20 39.43 -33.49
N ALA A 19 1.00 39.33 -32.92
CA ALA A 19 1.72 38.06 -32.80
C ALA A 19 0.89 37.13 -31.90
N ALA A 20 0.14 36.22 -32.52
CA ALA A 20 -0.53 35.13 -31.80
C ALA A 20 0.55 34.19 -31.26
N PHE A 21 0.99 34.40 -30.04
CA PHE A 21 1.71 33.36 -29.33
C PHE A 21 0.76 32.14 -29.21
N PRO A 22 1.20 30.94 -29.66
CA PRO A 22 0.38 29.74 -29.42
C PRO A 22 0.19 29.61 -27.91
N ALA A 23 -1.05 29.79 -27.45
CA ALA A 23 -1.40 29.45 -26.09
C ALA A 23 -1.08 27.95 -25.95
N VAL A 24 -0.04 27.64 -25.19
CA VAL A 24 0.23 26.26 -24.77
C VAL A 24 -1.02 25.83 -24.02
N ALA A 25 -1.85 25.05 -24.70
CA ALA A 25 -3.05 24.46 -24.10
C ALA A 25 -2.57 23.62 -22.93
N ARG A 26 -2.67 24.16 -21.73
CA ARG A 26 -2.38 23.45 -20.49
C ARG A 26 -3.43 22.35 -20.43
N SER A 27 -3.02 21.12 -20.71
CA SER A 27 -3.90 19.96 -20.61
C SER A 27 -4.61 20.04 -19.24
N ALA A 28 -5.93 20.00 -19.27
CA ALA A 28 -6.72 20.08 -18.03
C ALA A 28 -6.28 18.93 -17.11
N THR A 29 -5.85 19.28 -15.89
CA THR A 29 -5.43 18.29 -14.91
C THR A 29 -6.62 17.41 -14.53
N THR A 30 -6.46 16.10 -14.60
CA THR A 30 -7.53 15.15 -14.24
C THR A 30 -7.47 14.88 -12.74
N SER A 31 -8.54 15.23 -12.02
CA SER A 31 -8.65 14.91 -10.58
C SER A 31 -8.91 13.42 -10.37
N ILE A 32 -8.24 12.81 -9.40
CA ILE A 32 -8.43 11.42 -8.97
C ILE A 32 -8.34 11.33 -7.45
N SER A 33 -9.27 10.58 -6.85
CA SER A 33 -9.31 10.36 -5.41
C SER A 33 -8.82 8.96 -5.06
N ILE A 34 -7.90 8.87 -4.11
CA ILE A 34 -7.35 7.60 -3.66
C ILE A 34 -7.47 7.43 -2.16
N GLY A 35 -7.61 6.19 -1.69
CA GLY A 35 -7.57 5.83 -0.29
C GLY A 35 -6.44 4.88 0.01
N GLN A 36 -5.89 4.95 1.23
CA GLN A 36 -4.88 4.03 1.72
C GLN A 36 -5.03 3.77 3.22
N ILE A 37 -4.46 2.67 3.71
CA ILE A 37 -4.39 2.35 5.14
C ILE A 37 -3.23 3.11 5.77
N GLY A 38 -3.49 4.06 6.67
CA GLY A 38 -2.47 4.72 7.49
C GLY A 38 -1.12 4.98 6.81
N ASN A 39 -0.05 4.95 7.59
CA ASN A 39 1.34 5.13 7.14
C ASN A 39 2.10 3.79 7.12
N SER A 40 1.57 2.78 6.40
CA SER A 40 2.30 1.54 6.16
C SER A 40 3.33 1.73 5.04
N VAL A 41 4.51 1.10 5.18
CA VAL A 41 5.59 1.20 4.18
C VAL A 41 5.17 0.76 2.77
N ALA A 42 4.18 -0.13 2.64
CA ALA A 42 3.66 -0.53 1.34
C ALA A 42 3.08 0.64 0.52
N PHE A 43 2.62 1.71 1.18
CA PHE A 43 2.06 2.89 0.52
C PHE A 43 3.07 4.05 0.41
N PHE A 44 4.31 3.81 0.79
CA PHE A 44 5.39 4.78 0.62
C PHE A 44 5.57 5.24 -0.84
N PRO A 45 5.46 4.39 -1.88
CA PRO A 45 5.52 4.84 -3.28
C PRO A 45 4.43 5.85 -3.64
N VAL A 46 3.25 5.77 -3.02
CA VAL A 46 2.15 6.73 -3.23
C VAL A 46 2.53 8.14 -2.73
N PHE A 47 3.12 8.20 -1.53
CA PHE A 47 3.66 9.45 -0.98
C PHE A 47 4.84 9.98 -1.81
N ALA A 48 5.79 9.10 -2.15
CA ALA A 48 6.97 9.46 -2.91
C ALA A 48 6.62 9.99 -4.32
N ALA A 49 5.62 9.40 -5.01
CA ALA A 49 5.14 9.88 -6.29
C ALA A 49 4.65 11.34 -6.22
N LYS A 50 3.92 11.68 -5.15
CA LYS A 50 3.47 13.05 -4.89
C LYS A 50 4.66 13.99 -4.63
N SER A 51 5.58 13.59 -3.75
CA SER A 51 6.75 14.37 -3.35
C SER A 51 7.72 14.61 -4.51
N LEU A 52 7.84 13.64 -5.43
CA LEU A 52 8.66 13.73 -6.65
C LEU A 52 7.95 14.47 -7.81
N GLY A 53 6.67 14.83 -7.65
CA GLY A 53 5.90 15.54 -8.67
C GLY A 53 5.36 14.65 -9.81
N TYR A 54 5.49 13.32 -9.73
CA TYR A 54 5.16 12.41 -10.82
C TYR A 54 3.67 12.35 -11.14
N TYR A 55 2.78 12.62 -10.18
CA TYR A 55 1.36 12.78 -10.48
C TYR A 55 1.10 14.01 -11.35
N LYS A 56 1.75 15.13 -11.01
CA LYS A 56 1.63 16.38 -11.78
C LYS A 56 2.19 16.21 -13.20
N ASP A 57 3.34 15.53 -13.33
CA ASP A 57 3.92 15.20 -14.63
C ASP A 57 2.97 14.35 -15.49
N ALA A 58 2.22 13.44 -14.84
CA ALA A 58 1.21 12.60 -15.48
C ALA A 58 -0.13 13.32 -15.73
N GLY A 59 -0.21 14.63 -15.48
CA GLY A 59 -1.44 15.42 -15.64
C GLY A 59 -2.53 15.11 -14.62
N LEU A 60 -2.16 14.60 -13.43
CA LEU A 60 -3.09 14.23 -12.39
C LEU A 60 -3.04 15.18 -11.19
N ASP A 61 -4.24 15.47 -10.67
CA ASP A 61 -4.43 16.06 -9.34
C ASP A 61 -4.94 14.95 -8.39
N VAL A 62 -4.05 14.43 -7.55
CA VAL A 62 -4.32 13.27 -6.70
C VAL A 62 -4.63 13.72 -5.27
N THR A 63 -5.87 13.46 -4.84
CA THR A 63 -6.29 13.62 -3.44
C THR A 63 -6.16 12.29 -2.72
N THR A 64 -5.43 12.25 -1.61
CA THR A 64 -5.19 11.05 -0.79
C THR A 64 -5.97 11.13 0.52
N THR A 65 -6.72 10.09 0.85
CA THR A 65 -7.41 9.92 2.13
C THR A 65 -6.82 8.71 2.86
N SER A 66 -6.40 8.91 4.13
CA SER A 66 -5.94 7.83 5.00
C SER A 66 -7.09 7.27 5.82
N PHE A 67 -7.18 5.93 5.88
CA PHE A 67 -8.18 5.18 6.64
C PHE A 67 -7.50 4.36 7.74
N SER A 68 -8.27 4.03 8.78
CA SER A 68 -7.78 3.22 9.90
C SER A 68 -7.78 1.70 9.62
N SER A 69 -8.31 1.26 8.49
CA SER A 69 -8.30 -0.16 8.08
C SER A 69 -8.54 -0.31 6.57
N GLY A 70 -8.12 -1.45 6.01
CA GLY A 70 -8.40 -1.80 4.62
C GLY A 70 -9.89 -2.01 4.33
N THR A 71 -10.66 -2.49 5.31
CA THR A 71 -12.11 -2.60 5.20
C THR A 71 -12.77 -1.25 4.92
N LEU A 72 -12.28 -0.18 5.57
CA LEU A 72 -12.78 1.19 5.33
C LEU A 72 -12.35 1.71 3.95
N VAL A 73 -11.14 1.41 3.49
CA VAL A 73 -10.72 1.70 2.11
C VAL A 73 -11.65 1.01 1.12
N GLY A 74 -11.92 -0.29 1.32
CA GLY A 74 -12.83 -1.07 0.49
C GLY A 74 -14.26 -0.53 0.47
N THR A 75 -14.75 -0.08 1.62
CA THR A 75 -16.06 0.58 1.73
C THR A 75 -16.09 1.88 0.91
N ALA A 76 -15.05 2.71 1.03
CA ALA A 76 -14.96 3.97 0.30
C ALA A 76 -14.87 3.76 -1.23
N VAL A 77 -14.14 2.73 -1.70
CA VAL A 77 -14.10 2.35 -3.12
C VAL A 77 -15.47 1.88 -3.59
N THR A 78 -16.09 0.95 -2.86
CA THR A 78 -17.36 0.35 -3.29
C THR A 78 -18.54 1.30 -3.23
N SER A 79 -18.50 2.33 -2.38
CA SER A 79 -19.49 3.43 -2.33
C SER A 79 -19.23 4.56 -3.33
N ASN A 80 -18.17 4.49 -4.14
CA ASN A 80 -17.70 5.56 -5.04
C ASN A 80 -17.28 6.86 -4.32
N SER A 81 -16.92 6.79 -3.02
CA SER A 81 -16.35 7.93 -2.31
C SER A 81 -14.90 8.22 -2.72
N ILE A 82 -14.21 7.22 -3.23
CA ILE A 82 -12.88 7.29 -3.83
C ILE A 82 -12.81 6.44 -5.10
N ASP A 83 -11.90 6.80 -6.01
CA ASP A 83 -11.72 6.11 -7.30
C ASP A 83 -10.84 4.85 -7.16
N ILE A 84 -9.77 4.94 -6.38
CA ILE A 84 -8.73 3.90 -6.22
C ILE A 84 -8.55 3.56 -4.74
N GLY A 85 -8.45 2.27 -4.45
CA GLY A 85 -7.95 1.75 -3.19
C GLY A 85 -6.49 1.31 -3.31
N ASN A 86 -5.65 1.81 -2.39
CA ASN A 86 -4.33 1.28 -2.13
C ASN A 86 -4.40 0.55 -0.79
N SER A 87 -4.35 -0.78 -0.83
CA SER A 87 -4.58 -1.61 0.35
C SER A 87 -3.81 -2.92 0.24
N VAL A 88 -4.13 -3.88 1.09
CA VAL A 88 -3.59 -5.23 1.02
C VAL A 88 -4.51 -6.13 0.23
N ILE A 89 -3.96 -7.17 -0.40
CA ILE A 89 -4.74 -8.11 -1.22
C ILE A 89 -5.82 -8.85 -0.42
N THR A 90 -5.64 -9.00 0.90
CA THR A 90 -6.64 -9.53 1.84
C THR A 90 -7.98 -8.79 1.72
N ASP A 91 -7.93 -7.45 1.66
CA ASP A 91 -9.13 -6.62 1.56
C ASP A 91 -9.84 -6.82 0.22
N VAL A 92 -9.08 -7.02 -0.86
CA VAL A 92 -9.62 -7.32 -2.19
C VAL A 92 -10.36 -8.65 -2.18
N PHE A 93 -9.76 -9.71 -1.61
CA PHE A 93 -10.43 -11.01 -1.50
C PHE A 93 -11.68 -10.96 -0.61
N ALA A 94 -11.64 -10.19 0.49
CA ALA A 94 -12.81 -9.97 1.34
C ALA A 94 -13.96 -9.27 0.58
N LEU A 95 -13.65 -8.26 -0.25
CA LEU A 95 -14.64 -7.61 -1.10
C LEU A 95 -15.25 -8.59 -2.13
N LEU A 96 -14.41 -9.36 -2.81
CA LEU A 96 -14.86 -10.35 -3.79
C LEU A 96 -15.73 -11.44 -3.15
N LYS A 97 -15.35 -11.93 -1.97
CA LYS A 97 -16.15 -12.86 -1.18
C LYS A 97 -17.51 -12.29 -0.78
N ALA A 98 -17.57 -10.99 -0.54
CA ALA A 98 -18.82 -10.26 -0.25
C ALA A 98 -19.61 -9.84 -1.50
N ASN A 99 -19.29 -10.41 -2.69
CA ASN A 99 -19.88 -10.06 -3.98
C ASN A 99 -19.79 -8.55 -4.33
N ARG A 100 -18.70 -7.90 -3.90
CA ARG A 100 -18.37 -6.51 -4.25
C ARG A 100 -17.24 -6.49 -5.27
N PRO A 101 -17.54 -6.41 -6.56
CA PRO A 101 -16.54 -6.58 -7.62
C PRO A 101 -15.54 -5.43 -7.64
N VAL A 102 -14.27 -5.78 -7.58
CA VAL A 102 -13.12 -4.90 -7.78
C VAL A 102 -12.08 -5.62 -8.65
N LYS A 103 -11.20 -4.85 -9.28
CA LYS A 103 -10.08 -5.37 -10.09
C LYS A 103 -8.78 -4.77 -9.62
N LEU A 104 -7.75 -5.60 -9.57
CA LEU A 104 -6.38 -5.18 -9.37
C LEU A 104 -5.85 -4.51 -10.64
N ILE A 105 -5.18 -3.37 -10.49
CA ILE A 105 -4.60 -2.61 -11.60
C ILE A 105 -3.10 -2.35 -11.43
N GLY A 106 -2.50 -2.77 -10.32
CA GLY A 106 -1.07 -2.68 -10.05
C GLY A 106 -0.68 -3.20 -8.68
N SER A 107 0.62 -3.40 -8.47
CA SER A 107 1.22 -3.79 -7.18
C SER A 107 1.96 -2.62 -6.53
N LEU A 108 2.13 -2.70 -5.21
CA LEU A 108 2.88 -1.74 -4.37
C LEU A 108 3.90 -2.46 -3.48
N CYS A 109 3.72 -3.76 -3.24
CA CYS A 109 4.62 -4.56 -2.42
C CYS A 109 4.46 -6.05 -2.74
N ASN A 110 5.56 -6.72 -3.08
CA ASN A 110 5.61 -8.14 -3.45
C ASN A 110 6.25 -8.99 -2.34
N GLY A 111 5.84 -8.76 -1.09
CA GLY A 111 6.24 -9.52 0.08
C GLY A 111 5.24 -9.32 1.20
N TYR A 112 5.05 -10.36 2.01
CA TYR A 112 4.16 -10.26 3.17
C TYR A 112 4.87 -9.55 4.31
N TYR A 113 4.81 -8.22 4.30
CA TYR A 113 5.51 -7.30 5.20
C TYR A 113 4.84 -7.11 6.58
N VAL A 114 4.01 -8.08 6.98
CA VAL A 114 3.41 -8.17 8.32
C VAL A 114 4.17 -9.21 9.11
N ASP A 115 4.63 -8.84 10.29
CA ASP A 115 5.37 -9.70 11.20
C ASP A 115 4.57 -10.03 12.45
N ILE A 116 4.91 -11.15 13.10
CA ILE A 116 4.58 -11.37 14.50
C ILE A 116 5.73 -10.77 15.33
N ILE A 117 5.42 -9.73 16.08
CA ILE A 117 6.35 -9.01 16.95
C ILE A 117 6.00 -9.39 18.39
N MET A 118 6.95 -9.96 19.14
CA MET A 118 6.72 -10.37 20.51
C MET A 118 7.47 -9.48 21.49
N SER A 119 6.83 -9.21 22.65
CA SER A 119 7.42 -8.40 23.71
C SER A 119 8.69 -9.03 24.28
N ASN A 120 9.60 -8.21 24.81
CA ASN A 120 10.81 -8.71 25.46
C ASN A 120 10.45 -9.64 26.63
N GLN A 121 9.38 -9.35 27.39
CA GLN A 121 8.90 -10.20 28.47
C GLN A 121 8.53 -11.62 27.98
N PHE A 122 7.84 -11.73 26.84
CA PHE A 122 7.53 -13.02 26.24
C PHE A 122 8.81 -13.77 25.81
N LEU A 123 9.73 -13.08 25.16
CA LEU A 123 10.99 -13.68 24.67
C LEU A 123 11.87 -14.17 25.84
N GLU A 124 11.92 -13.41 26.92
CA GLU A 124 12.64 -13.80 28.15
C GLU A 124 12.01 -15.03 28.82
N ALA A 125 10.69 -15.10 28.88
CA ALA A 125 9.97 -16.21 29.48
C ALA A 125 10.09 -17.50 28.68
N THR A 126 10.05 -17.42 27.34
CA THR A 126 10.06 -18.61 26.48
C THR A 126 11.47 -19.06 26.08
N LYS A 127 12.48 -18.17 26.18
CA LYS A 127 13.84 -18.37 25.66
C LYS A 127 13.91 -18.62 24.15
N LEU A 128 12.81 -18.38 23.43
CA LEU A 128 12.77 -18.48 21.97
C LEU A 128 13.36 -17.22 21.32
N THR A 129 13.97 -17.43 20.18
CA THR A 129 14.62 -16.38 19.40
C THR A 129 14.12 -16.38 17.94
N ARG A 130 14.54 -15.39 17.14
CA ARG A 130 14.30 -15.37 15.69
C ARG A 130 14.79 -16.66 15.00
N ALA A 131 15.91 -17.25 15.46
CA ALA A 131 16.48 -18.48 14.91
C ALA A 131 15.78 -19.77 15.36
N SER A 132 14.83 -19.72 16.28
CA SER A 132 14.07 -20.90 16.73
C SER A 132 13.21 -21.45 15.58
N LYS A 133 12.93 -22.76 15.59
CA LYS A 133 12.11 -23.42 14.56
C LYS A 133 10.72 -22.78 14.50
N LEU A 134 10.19 -22.62 13.30
CA LEU A 134 8.88 -22.00 13.08
C LEU A 134 7.78 -22.64 13.93
N MET A 135 7.72 -23.97 13.97
CA MET A 135 6.69 -24.70 14.73
C MET A 135 6.78 -24.44 16.24
N ASP A 136 8.00 -24.33 16.81
CA ASP A 136 8.20 -23.99 18.22
C ASP A 136 7.72 -22.56 18.50
N LYS A 137 8.02 -21.63 17.58
CA LYS A 137 7.54 -20.25 17.64
C LYS A 137 6.01 -20.18 17.63
N ILE A 138 5.35 -20.87 16.70
CA ILE A 138 3.88 -20.87 16.59
C ILE A 138 3.24 -21.50 17.83
N ASN A 139 3.73 -22.63 18.30
CA ASN A 139 3.19 -23.29 19.50
C ASN A 139 3.30 -22.42 20.76
N ALA A 140 4.35 -21.58 20.85
CA ALA A 140 4.52 -20.66 21.96
C ALA A 140 3.51 -19.50 21.94
N LEU A 141 2.86 -19.22 20.81
CA LEU A 141 1.78 -18.23 20.70
C LEU A 141 0.43 -18.71 21.26
N LYS A 142 0.29 -20.02 21.53
CA LYS A 142 -0.96 -20.57 22.07
C LYS A 142 -1.32 -19.94 23.41
N GLY A 143 -2.56 -19.44 23.53
CA GLY A 143 -3.08 -18.77 24.72
C GLY A 143 -2.50 -17.38 24.96
N LYS A 144 -1.78 -16.80 23.99
CA LYS A 144 -1.23 -15.45 24.08
C LYS A 144 -2.17 -14.39 23.52
N LYS A 145 -2.09 -13.19 24.12
CA LYS A 145 -2.81 -12.00 23.64
C LYS A 145 -2.03 -11.38 22.51
N ILE A 146 -2.55 -11.54 21.29
CA ILE A 146 -1.92 -11.04 20.07
C ILE A 146 -2.74 -9.88 19.53
N GLY A 147 -2.14 -8.70 19.48
CA GLY A 147 -2.73 -7.53 18.83
C GLY A 147 -2.89 -7.73 17.33
N ILE A 148 -4.00 -7.27 16.76
CA ILE A 148 -4.27 -7.17 15.33
C ILE A 148 -4.84 -5.81 15.00
N THR A 149 -4.76 -5.36 13.75
CA THR A 149 -5.32 -4.05 13.34
C THR A 149 -6.85 -4.02 13.36
N GLY A 150 -7.48 -5.18 13.32
CA GLY A 150 -8.91 -5.36 13.41
C GLY A 150 -9.37 -6.68 12.78
N PRO A 151 -10.62 -7.10 13.04
CA PRO A 151 -11.20 -8.27 12.44
C PRO A 151 -11.24 -8.17 10.91
N GLY A 152 -10.90 -9.27 10.22
CA GLY A 152 -10.88 -9.32 8.76
C GLY A 152 -9.66 -8.69 8.11
N SER A 153 -8.63 -8.31 8.89
CA SER A 153 -7.41 -7.69 8.38
C SER A 153 -6.35 -8.70 7.95
N GLY A 154 -5.36 -8.24 7.15
CA GLY A 154 -4.18 -9.05 6.83
C GLY A 154 -3.39 -9.45 8.08
N THR A 155 -3.38 -8.63 9.14
CA THR A 155 -2.71 -8.96 10.39
C THR A 155 -3.38 -10.13 11.11
N GLN A 156 -4.70 -10.23 11.08
CA GLN A 156 -5.41 -11.42 11.54
C GLN A 156 -5.12 -12.62 10.64
N ALA A 157 -5.17 -12.45 9.32
CA ALA A 157 -4.93 -13.54 8.37
C ALA A 157 -3.59 -14.24 8.60
N LEU A 158 -2.54 -13.51 9.00
CA LEU A 158 -1.24 -14.10 9.35
C LEU A 158 -1.36 -15.01 10.58
N VAL A 159 -2.00 -14.54 11.66
CA VAL A 159 -2.18 -15.35 12.88
C VAL A 159 -2.99 -16.61 12.56
N ASP A 160 -4.11 -16.45 11.86
CA ASP A 160 -4.98 -17.58 11.47
C ASP A 160 -4.21 -18.62 10.67
N TYR A 161 -3.39 -18.19 9.71
CA TYR A 161 -2.56 -19.07 8.90
C TYR A 161 -1.51 -19.83 9.73
N LEU A 162 -0.77 -19.12 10.58
CA LEU A 162 0.26 -19.72 11.42
C LEU A 162 -0.33 -20.77 12.37
N PHE A 163 -1.47 -20.48 12.99
CA PHE A 163 -2.15 -21.43 13.86
C PHE A 163 -2.62 -22.66 13.10
N GLN A 164 -3.20 -22.48 11.92
CA GLN A 164 -3.60 -23.63 11.07
C GLN A 164 -2.41 -24.49 10.63
N LEU A 165 -1.24 -23.89 10.33
CA LEU A 165 -0.03 -24.65 10.04
C LEU A 165 0.39 -25.57 11.19
N ALA A 166 0.12 -25.17 12.44
CA ALA A 166 0.41 -25.98 13.62
C ALA A 166 -0.75 -26.90 14.04
N GLY A 167 -1.84 -26.96 13.25
CA GLY A 167 -3.05 -27.71 13.61
C GLY A 167 -3.82 -27.14 14.80
N LEU A 168 -3.59 -25.86 15.11
CA LEU A 168 -4.29 -25.08 16.13
C LEU A 168 -5.51 -24.37 15.56
N ASP A 169 -6.50 -24.09 16.39
CA ASP A 169 -7.68 -23.30 16.05
C ASP A 169 -7.47 -21.84 16.49
N PRO A 170 -7.30 -20.90 15.53
CA PRO A 170 -7.02 -19.50 15.89
C PRO A 170 -8.14 -18.84 16.70
N THR A 171 -9.38 -19.31 16.57
CA THR A 171 -10.52 -18.76 17.31
C THR A 171 -10.59 -19.22 18.78
N ARG A 172 -9.94 -20.31 19.09
CA ARG A 172 -9.92 -20.90 20.45
C ARG A 172 -8.54 -20.79 21.11
N ASP A 173 -7.49 -20.99 20.32
CA ASP A 173 -6.13 -21.14 20.84
C ASP A 173 -5.35 -19.83 20.86
N ALA A 174 -5.90 -18.71 20.30
CA ALA A 174 -5.36 -17.35 20.39
C ALA A 174 -6.38 -16.38 21.02
N GLU A 175 -5.88 -15.36 21.74
CA GLU A 175 -6.67 -14.20 22.15
C GLU A 175 -6.31 -13.01 21.25
N LEU A 176 -7.15 -12.74 20.24
CA LEU A 176 -6.92 -11.64 19.31
C LEU A 176 -7.48 -10.33 19.87
N VAL A 177 -6.62 -9.32 19.99
CA VAL A 177 -6.96 -8.00 20.53
C VAL A 177 -6.91 -6.96 19.43
N ASN A 178 -8.03 -6.25 19.19
CA ASN A 178 -8.04 -5.14 18.24
C ASN A 178 -7.26 -3.94 18.81
N VAL A 179 -6.11 -3.61 18.21
CA VAL A 179 -5.23 -2.51 18.64
C VAL A 179 -5.22 -1.32 17.67
N GLY A 180 -5.95 -1.44 16.53
CA GLY A 180 -5.97 -0.41 15.49
C GLY A 180 -4.62 -0.24 14.80
N VAL A 181 -4.32 0.98 14.33
CA VAL A 181 -3.12 1.27 13.50
C VAL A 181 -2.16 2.31 14.13
N ASN A 182 -2.44 2.78 15.33
CA ASN A 182 -1.56 3.76 15.99
C ASN A 182 -0.34 3.06 16.62
N GLN A 183 0.81 3.17 15.97
CA GLN A 183 2.04 2.49 16.35
C GLN A 183 2.50 2.82 17.78
N ALA A 184 2.43 4.09 18.19
CA ALA A 184 2.82 4.50 19.54
C ALA A 184 1.92 3.87 20.62
N ALA A 185 0.60 3.83 20.39
CA ALA A 185 -0.34 3.18 21.29
C ALA A 185 -0.12 1.67 21.37
N ILE A 186 0.19 1.02 20.25
CA ILE A 186 0.51 -0.42 20.17
C ILE A 186 1.74 -0.73 21.02
N LEU A 187 2.83 0.03 20.83
CA LEU A 187 4.06 -0.17 21.63
C LEU A 187 3.82 0.02 23.11
N GLN A 188 3.01 1.01 23.51
CA GLN A 188 2.62 1.19 24.90
C GLN A 188 1.80 0.01 25.45
N THR A 189 0.90 -0.55 24.63
CA THR A 189 0.09 -1.71 24.99
C THR A 189 0.95 -2.97 25.20
N MET A 190 1.96 -3.17 24.35
CA MET A 190 2.97 -4.22 24.51
C MET A 190 3.83 -3.99 25.77
N LYS A 191 4.36 -2.79 25.95
CA LYS A 191 5.23 -2.43 27.08
C LYS A 191 4.52 -2.57 28.43
N SER A 192 3.22 -2.32 28.48
CA SER A 192 2.40 -2.48 29.70
C SER A 192 1.96 -3.93 29.97
N GLY A 193 2.31 -4.89 29.09
CA GLY A 193 1.90 -6.30 29.21
C GLY A 193 0.41 -6.56 28.98
N ARG A 194 -0.33 -5.62 28.37
CA ARG A 194 -1.75 -5.82 28.02
C ARG A 194 -1.91 -6.77 26.83
N ILE A 195 -0.89 -6.85 25.96
CA ILE A 195 -0.74 -7.85 24.92
C ILE A 195 0.67 -8.45 25.01
N ASP A 196 0.81 -9.72 24.67
CA ASP A 196 2.09 -10.43 24.65
C ASP A 196 2.90 -10.07 23.41
N GLY A 197 2.20 -9.75 22.32
CA GLY A 197 2.78 -9.37 21.05
C GLY A 197 1.74 -8.82 20.09
N VAL A 198 2.14 -8.55 18.87
CA VAL A 198 1.27 -8.00 17.82
C VAL A 198 1.61 -8.58 16.48
N SER A 199 0.60 -8.85 15.66
CA SER A 199 0.73 -9.04 14.22
C SER A 199 0.59 -7.68 13.56
N PHE A 200 1.66 -7.16 12.95
CA PHE A 200 1.62 -5.80 12.41
C PHE A 200 2.60 -5.59 11.25
N ALA A 201 2.23 -4.66 10.38
CA ALA A 201 3.03 -4.28 9.22
C ALA A 201 4.28 -3.45 9.60
N TRP A 202 5.32 -3.55 8.77
CA TRP A 202 6.43 -2.62 8.86
C TRP A 202 5.97 -1.16 8.78
N PRO A 203 6.63 -0.24 9.48
CA PRO A 203 7.92 -0.35 10.17
C PRO A 203 7.84 -0.72 11.66
N LEU A 204 6.72 -1.22 12.19
CA LEU A 204 6.56 -1.43 13.64
C LEU A 204 7.63 -2.35 14.26
N THR A 205 8.07 -3.38 13.52
CA THR A 205 9.16 -4.28 13.96
C THR A 205 10.42 -3.48 14.27
N MET A 206 10.86 -2.64 13.34
CA MET A 206 12.07 -1.82 13.47
C MET A 206 11.95 -0.80 14.62
N ILE A 207 10.75 -0.23 14.79
CA ILE A 207 10.48 0.72 15.88
C ILE A 207 10.45 0.00 17.24
N ALA A 208 9.85 -1.19 17.32
CA ALA A 208 9.81 -1.99 18.55
C ALA A 208 11.22 -2.40 19.01
N GLU A 209 12.06 -2.82 18.06
CA GLU A 209 13.44 -3.21 18.32
C GLU A 209 14.31 -2.03 18.78
N THR A 210 14.25 -0.90 18.05
CA THR A 210 15.00 0.32 18.40
C THR A 210 14.61 0.90 19.75
N ASN A 211 13.32 0.78 20.11
CA ASN A 211 12.80 1.25 21.42
C ASN A 211 12.91 0.19 22.51
N ASN A 212 13.50 -0.96 22.23
CA ASN A 212 13.67 -2.08 23.18
C ASN A 212 12.34 -2.53 23.83
N VAL A 213 11.25 -2.56 23.06
CA VAL A 213 9.91 -3.02 23.50
C VAL A 213 9.69 -4.49 23.17
N GLY A 214 10.16 -4.93 22.01
CA GLY A 214 10.00 -6.29 21.50
C GLY A 214 10.85 -6.51 20.27
N LYS A 215 10.74 -7.70 19.66
CA LYS A 215 11.49 -8.08 18.46
C LYS A 215 10.61 -8.78 17.45
N GLY A 216 11.00 -8.71 16.18
CA GLY A 216 10.48 -9.58 15.14
C GLY A 216 10.67 -11.05 15.53
N PHE A 217 9.58 -11.80 15.52
CA PHE A 217 9.56 -13.19 16.00
C PHE A 217 9.26 -14.18 14.88
N ILE A 218 8.27 -13.87 14.04
CA ILE A 218 8.00 -14.57 12.79
C ILE A 218 7.86 -13.51 11.70
N GLU A 219 8.72 -13.58 10.69
CA GLU A 219 8.89 -12.56 9.66
C GLU A 219 8.77 -13.20 8.27
N PRO A 220 7.55 -13.27 7.73
CA PRO A 220 7.28 -13.98 6.46
C PRO A 220 8.08 -13.43 5.28
N ALA A 221 8.24 -12.11 5.17
CA ALA A 221 9.02 -11.49 4.09
C ALA A 221 10.51 -11.83 4.16
N GLU A 222 11.05 -12.03 5.36
CA GLU A 222 12.43 -12.48 5.60
C GLU A 222 12.62 -14.00 5.37
N GLY A 223 11.53 -14.73 5.13
CA GLY A 223 11.55 -16.13 4.75
C GLY A 223 11.26 -17.13 5.87
N ASP A 224 10.87 -16.70 7.06
CA ASP A 224 10.47 -17.58 8.16
C ASP A 224 9.33 -18.52 7.78
N VAL A 225 8.47 -18.09 6.84
CA VAL A 225 7.33 -18.86 6.35
C VAL A 225 7.51 -19.12 4.83
N PRO A 226 8.13 -20.26 4.44
CA PRO A 226 8.52 -20.50 3.04
C PRO A 226 7.38 -20.43 2.03
N SER A 227 6.16 -20.86 2.41
CA SER A 227 4.96 -20.80 1.58
C SER A 227 4.48 -19.38 1.25
N MET A 228 4.94 -18.38 2.01
CA MET A 228 4.57 -16.97 1.85
C MET A 228 5.64 -16.13 1.10
N ARG A 229 6.73 -16.75 0.66
CA ARG A 229 7.78 -16.05 -0.10
C ARG A 229 7.22 -15.49 -1.41
N GLU A 230 7.58 -14.24 -1.71
CA GLU A 230 7.20 -13.55 -2.96
C GLU A 230 5.68 -13.48 -3.18
N GLN A 231 4.90 -13.58 -2.12
CA GLN A 231 3.47 -13.40 -2.16
C GLN A 231 3.14 -11.91 -2.31
N ILE A 232 2.30 -11.55 -3.30
CA ILE A 232 1.84 -10.17 -3.43
C ILE A 232 1.02 -9.77 -2.19
N GLN A 233 1.26 -8.55 -1.70
CA GLN A 233 0.56 -8.05 -0.52
C GLN A 233 0.02 -6.63 -0.72
N GLY A 234 0.83 -5.66 -1.08
CA GLY A 234 0.39 -4.30 -1.35
C GLY A 234 -0.15 -4.17 -2.78
N VAL A 235 -1.38 -3.67 -2.93
CA VAL A 235 -2.06 -3.63 -4.24
C VAL A 235 -2.79 -2.32 -4.49
N ILE A 236 -2.97 -2.02 -5.79
CA ILE A 236 -3.79 -0.94 -6.31
C ILE A 236 -5.02 -1.57 -6.96
N TYR A 237 -6.21 -1.12 -6.58
CA TYR A 237 -7.44 -1.67 -7.14
C TYR A 237 -8.52 -0.60 -7.35
N ALA A 238 -9.45 -0.88 -8.24
CA ALA A 238 -10.60 -0.03 -8.51
C ALA A 238 -11.82 -0.86 -8.89
N LYS A 239 -13.00 -0.24 -8.91
CA LYS A 239 -14.22 -0.88 -9.42
C LYS A 239 -14.19 -1.01 -10.94
N PRO A 240 -14.83 -2.06 -11.52
CA PRO A 240 -14.87 -2.25 -12.96
C PRO A 240 -15.49 -1.04 -13.71
N ASP A 241 -16.51 -0.41 -13.15
CA ASP A 241 -17.15 0.75 -13.76
C ASP A 241 -16.26 2.01 -13.71
N VAL A 242 -15.47 2.19 -12.66
CA VAL A 242 -14.45 3.26 -12.57
C VAL A 242 -13.35 3.01 -13.60
N ILE A 243 -12.87 1.76 -13.74
CA ILE A 243 -11.89 1.40 -14.76
C ILE A 243 -12.42 1.72 -16.15
N ALA A 244 -13.66 1.33 -16.47
CA ALA A 244 -14.25 1.59 -17.77
C ALA A 244 -14.38 3.10 -18.09
N LYS A 245 -14.81 3.89 -17.12
CA LYS A 245 -15.06 5.34 -17.29
C LYS A 245 -13.80 6.20 -17.23
N ARG A 246 -12.79 5.79 -16.48
CA ARG A 246 -11.62 6.62 -16.14
C ARG A 246 -10.29 5.96 -16.51
N LYS A 247 -10.29 4.97 -17.41
CA LYS A 247 -9.10 4.19 -17.79
C LYS A 247 -7.84 5.01 -18.04
N PRO A 248 -7.87 6.13 -18.82
CA PRO A 248 -6.67 6.94 -19.04
C PRO A 248 -6.06 7.49 -17.75
N ALA A 249 -6.89 7.95 -16.79
CA ALA A 249 -6.42 8.48 -15.51
C ALA A 249 -5.84 7.37 -14.63
N LEU A 250 -6.44 6.17 -14.63
CA LEU A 250 -5.92 5.01 -13.90
C LEU A 250 -4.57 4.55 -14.46
N ILE A 251 -4.43 4.51 -15.79
CA ILE A 251 -3.15 4.21 -16.45
C ILE A 251 -2.09 5.25 -16.04
N ALA A 252 -2.42 6.54 -16.07
CA ALA A 252 -1.50 7.61 -15.67
C ALA A 252 -1.09 7.50 -14.19
N TYR A 253 -2.03 7.12 -13.30
CA TYR A 253 -1.75 6.90 -11.89
C TYR A 253 -0.78 5.72 -11.67
N VAL A 254 -1.08 4.55 -12.24
CA VAL A 254 -0.23 3.35 -12.12
C VAL A 254 1.13 3.59 -12.77
N HIS A 255 1.19 4.32 -13.89
CA HIS A 255 2.46 4.73 -14.51
C HIS A 255 3.30 5.62 -13.58
N ALA A 256 2.70 6.61 -12.92
CA ALA A 256 3.40 7.48 -11.96
C ALA A 256 3.95 6.66 -10.78
N ILE A 257 3.21 5.65 -10.29
CA ILE A 257 3.71 4.70 -9.28
C ILE A 257 4.92 3.92 -9.82
N GLY A 258 4.84 3.37 -11.03
CA GLY A 258 5.97 2.62 -11.62
C GLY A 258 7.23 3.46 -11.82
N ARG A 259 7.08 4.73 -12.26
CA ARG A 259 8.20 5.68 -12.30
C ARG A 259 8.82 5.89 -10.91
N THR A 260 7.97 5.95 -9.88
CA THR A 260 8.40 6.13 -8.50
C THR A 260 9.16 4.91 -8.01
N GLU A 261 8.63 3.71 -8.16
CA GLU A 261 9.29 2.46 -7.77
C GLU A 261 10.67 2.34 -8.42
N ALA A 262 10.74 2.55 -9.73
CA ALA A 262 12.01 2.55 -10.46
C ALA A 262 12.99 3.65 -9.98
N TYR A 263 12.47 4.81 -9.56
CA TYR A 263 13.31 5.89 -9.01
C TYR A 263 13.87 5.51 -7.64
N LEU A 264 13.03 4.98 -6.75
CA LEU A 264 13.42 4.58 -5.39
C LEU A 264 14.54 3.53 -5.41
N HIS A 265 14.48 2.57 -6.32
CA HIS A 265 15.54 1.56 -6.50
C HIS A 265 16.88 2.16 -6.93
N ARG A 266 16.87 3.24 -7.72
CA ARG A 266 18.10 3.85 -8.26
C ARG A 266 18.70 4.95 -7.40
N ASN A 267 17.95 5.45 -6.42
CA ASN A 267 18.32 6.66 -5.67
C ASN A 267 18.22 6.44 -4.15
N SER A 268 19.06 5.54 -3.61
CA SER A 268 19.03 5.12 -2.19
C SER A 268 19.06 6.29 -1.20
N GLY A 269 19.92 7.29 -1.42
CA GLY A 269 20.00 8.48 -0.57
C GLY A 269 18.69 9.29 -0.54
N LYS A 270 18.05 9.50 -1.71
CA LYS A 270 16.76 10.22 -1.77
C LYS A 270 15.64 9.37 -1.23
N THR A 271 15.68 8.05 -1.42
CA THR A 271 14.72 7.11 -0.85
C THR A 271 14.73 7.17 0.68
N ARG A 272 15.92 7.20 1.29
CA ARG A 272 16.09 7.37 2.73
C ARG A 272 15.51 8.70 3.23
N GLU A 273 15.80 9.80 2.53
CA GLU A 273 15.26 11.13 2.85
C GLU A 273 13.73 11.17 2.79
N LEU A 274 13.15 10.65 1.71
CA LEU A 274 11.70 10.59 1.51
C LEU A 274 11.03 9.70 2.56
N LEU A 275 11.64 8.57 2.93
CA LEU A 275 11.12 7.68 3.97
C LEU A 275 11.10 8.37 5.34
N LYS A 276 12.11 9.15 5.66
CA LYS A 276 12.16 9.98 6.88
C LYS A 276 11.07 11.07 6.90
N GLN A 277 10.72 11.61 5.73
CA GLN A 277 9.60 12.55 5.60
C GLN A 277 8.23 11.85 5.71
N TYR A 278 8.15 10.60 5.20
CA TYR A 278 6.93 9.80 5.23
C TYR A 278 6.56 9.36 6.65
N ASP A 279 7.54 8.93 7.42
CA ASP A 279 7.36 8.53 8.82
C ASP A 279 8.45 9.17 9.71
N GLY A 280 8.11 10.32 10.28
CA GLY A 280 9.01 11.09 11.16
C GLY A 280 9.31 10.43 12.52
N ALA A 281 8.62 9.32 12.84
CA ALA A 281 8.89 8.55 14.06
C ALA A 281 10.09 7.59 13.91
N LEU A 282 10.58 7.38 12.67
CA LEU A 282 11.70 6.49 12.40
C LEU A 282 13.03 7.14 12.80
N SER A 283 13.77 6.45 13.67
CA SER A 283 15.18 6.75 13.93
C SER A 283 16.05 6.33 12.74
N ASP A 284 17.25 6.88 12.63
CA ASP A 284 18.18 6.52 11.53
C ASP A 284 18.49 5.01 11.47
N PRO A 285 18.72 4.29 12.59
CA PRO A 285 18.88 2.83 12.55
C PRO A 285 17.61 2.09 12.09
N ALA A 286 16.41 2.57 12.49
CA ALA A 286 15.15 1.97 12.05
C ALA A 286 14.92 2.17 10.54
N ILE A 287 15.30 3.33 9.99
CA ILE A 287 15.25 3.59 8.54
C ILE A 287 16.18 2.63 7.79
N ASP A 288 17.40 2.45 8.27
CA ASP A 288 18.38 1.58 7.60
C ASP A 288 17.93 0.11 7.63
N ALA A 289 17.41 -0.37 8.76
CA ALA A 289 16.81 -1.70 8.87
C ALA A 289 15.58 -1.86 7.97
N LEU A 290 14.69 -0.85 7.96
CA LEU A 290 13.50 -0.88 7.09
C LEU A 290 13.87 -0.89 5.62
N LEU A 291 14.83 -0.10 5.17
CA LEU A 291 15.27 -0.10 3.79
C LEU A 291 15.88 -1.44 3.37
N ALA A 292 16.67 -2.06 4.25
CA ALA A 292 17.23 -3.38 4.00
C ALA A 292 16.15 -4.44 3.77
N ALA A 293 15.08 -4.42 4.57
CA ALA A 293 13.95 -5.36 4.46
C ALA A 293 12.99 -5.00 3.31
N TYR A 294 12.71 -3.71 3.10
CA TYR A 294 11.68 -3.24 2.16
C TYR A 294 12.14 -3.24 0.70
N MET A 295 13.38 -2.85 0.42
CA MET A 295 13.83 -2.73 -0.98
C MET A 295 13.74 -4.03 -1.79
N PRO A 296 13.99 -5.24 -1.21
CA PRO A 296 13.78 -6.50 -1.91
C PRO A 296 12.32 -6.78 -2.30
N VAL A 297 11.36 -6.28 -1.53
CA VAL A 297 9.91 -6.51 -1.75
C VAL A 297 9.20 -5.35 -2.44
N LEU A 298 9.87 -4.21 -2.59
CA LEU A 298 9.39 -3.12 -3.43
C LEU A 298 9.44 -3.55 -4.89
N PRO A 299 8.33 -3.52 -5.65
CA PRO A 299 8.36 -3.80 -7.08
C PRO A 299 9.32 -2.88 -7.83
N LYS A 300 9.91 -3.36 -8.92
CA LYS A 300 10.67 -2.51 -9.86
C LYS A 300 9.75 -1.78 -10.83
N GLN A 301 8.57 -2.31 -10.99
CA GLN A 301 7.43 -1.79 -11.74
C GLN A 301 6.15 -2.36 -11.13
N PRO A 302 5.00 -1.70 -11.28
CA PRO A 302 3.76 -2.07 -10.58
C PRO A 302 3.04 -3.27 -11.22
N ASP A 303 3.78 -4.26 -11.72
CA ASP A 303 3.21 -5.47 -12.28
C ASP A 303 2.74 -6.44 -11.19
N ILE A 304 1.82 -7.29 -11.57
CA ILE A 304 1.31 -8.38 -10.73
C ILE A 304 1.71 -9.68 -11.42
N ASP A 305 2.65 -10.37 -10.84
CA ASP A 305 3.06 -11.70 -11.30
C ASP A 305 1.98 -12.75 -10.95
N ALA A 306 1.66 -13.62 -11.92
CA ALA A 306 0.60 -14.60 -11.76
C ALA A 306 0.90 -15.63 -10.67
N ASN A 307 2.15 -16.05 -10.49
CA ASN A 307 2.54 -16.99 -9.44
C ASN A 307 2.47 -16.35 -8.06
N SER A 308 2.93 -15.08 -7.95
CA SER A 308 2.82 -14.26 -6.73
C SER A 308 1.35 -14.08 -6.30
N TYR A 309 0.46 -13.83 -7.27
CA TYR A 309 -0.98 -13.75 -7.05
C TYR A 309 -1.56 -15.09 -6.58
N GLU A 310 -1.21 -16.20 -7.22
CA GLU A 310 -1.72 -17.53 -6.87
C GLU A 310 -1.31 -17.94 -5.45
N LYS A 311 -0.07 -17.66 -5.04
CA LYS A 311 0.38 -17.85 -3.65
C LYS A 311 -0.51 -17.09 -2.66
N ALA A 312 -0.81 -15.83 -2.98
CA ALA A 312 -1.71 -15.03 -2.16
C ALA A 312 -3.14 -15.60 -2.13
N LEU A 313 -3.66 -16.05 -3.27
CA LEU A 313 -4.99 -16.66 -3.34
C LEU A 313 -5.08 -17.94 -2.50
N GLN A 314 -4.07 -18.81 -2.58
CA GLN A 314 -4.02 -20.04 -1.78
C GLN A 314 -3.97 -19.76 -0.29
N PHE A 315 -3.10 -18.82 0.14
CA PHE A 315 -3.05 -18.38 1.54
C PHE A 315 -4.41 -17.87 2.03
N HIS A 316 -5.11 -17.06 1.24
CA HIS A 316 -6.39 -16.49 1.64
C HIS A 316 -7.55 -17.48 1.55
N ARG A 317 -7.44 -18.53 0.73
CA ARG A 317 -8.38 -19.66 0.76
C ARG A 317 -8.24 -20.47 2.04
N LEU A 318 -7.00 -20.78 2.43
CA LEU A 318 -6.73 -21.51 3.67
C LEU A 318 -7.24 -20.76 4.90
N THR A 319 -7.04 -19.46 4.95
CA THR A 319 -7.47 -18.61 6.09
C THR A 319 -8.94 -18.17 5.99
N GLY A 320 -9.65 -18.56 4.95
CA GLY A 320 -11.08 -18.25 4.78
C GLY A 320 -11.38 -16.81 4.33
N PHE A 321 -10.35 -16.00 4.00
CA PHE A 321 -10.53 -14.64 3.47
C PHE A 321 -10.92 -14.62 2.00
N ALA A 322 -10.55 -15.62 1.23
CA ALA A 322 -11.04 -15.84 -0.14
C ALA A 322 -12.07 -16.99 -0.18
N GLY A 323 -12.97 -16.94 -1.17
CA GLY A 323 -13.87 -18.05 -1.45
C GLY A 323 -13.13 -19.32 -1.93
N PRO A 324 -13.75 -20.50 -1.82
CA PRO A 324 -13.10 -21.77 -2.19
C PRO A 324 -12.85 -21.91 -3.70
N ALA A 325 -13.62 -21.21 -4.52
CA ALA A 325 -13.52 -21.22 -5.98
C ALA A 325 -13.57 -19.81 -6.56
N GLY A 326 -13.21 -19.66 -7.83
CA GLY A 326 -13.15 -18.38 -8.52
C GLY A 326 -11.98 -17.50 -8.08
N ASN A 327 -12.05 -16.22 -8.40
CA ASN A 327 -11.01 -15.23 -8.11
C ASN A 327 -9.64 -15.58 -8.71
N THR A 328 -9.63 -16.23 -9.89
CA THR A 328 -8.38 -16.50 -10.61
C THR A 328 -7.68 -15.19 -11.00
N TYR A 329 -6.40 -15.28 -11.34
CA TYR A 329 -5.65 -14.12 -11.85
C TYR A 329 -6.40 -13.41 -12.99
N ALA A 330 -6.92 -14.16 -13.96
CA ALA A 330 -7.67 -13.61 -15.09
C ALA A 330 -8.99 -12.95 -14.67
N ASP A 331 -9.63 -13.45 -13.60
CA ASP A 331 -10.89 -12.89 -13.11
C ASP A 331 -10.66 -11.57 -12.36
N VAL A 332 -9.51 -11.38 -11.72
CA VAL A 332 -9.30 -10.31 -10.74
C VAL A 332 -8.33 -9.23 -11.23
N VAL A 333 -7.36 -9.56 -12.08
CA VAL A 333 -6.37 -8.58 -12.56
C VAL A 333 -6.83 -7.95 -13.88
N ASP A 334 -6.92 -6.61 -13.92
CA ASP A 334 -7.11 -5.86 -15.16
C ASP A 334 -5.75 -5.65 -15.84
N THR A 335 -5.34 -6.66 -16.59
CA THR A 335 -4.03 -6.69 -17.27
C THR A 335 -3.90 -5.60 -18.33
N ASP A 336 -5.00 -5.15 -18.96
CA ASP A 336 -4.93 -4.08 -19.98
C ASP A 336 -4.52 -2.75 -19.34
N THR A 337 -5.15 -2.33 -18.23
CA THR A 337 -4.76 -1.09 -17.53
C THR A 337 -3.32 -1.18 -17.03
N MET A 338 -2.96 -2.29 -16.37
CA MET A 338 -1.63 -2.52 -15.80
C MET A 338 -0.54 -2.50 -16.85
N LEU A 339 -0.67 -3.30 -17.93
CA LEU A 339 0.36 -3.40 -18.98
C LEU A 339 0.49 -2.10 -19.78
N ARG A 340 -0.58 -1.36 -20.02
CA ARG A 340 -0.48 -0.04 -20.65
C ARG A 340 0.28 0.94 -19.77
N ALA A 341 0.02 0.96 -18.46
CA ALA A 341 0.76 1.81 -17.53
C ALA A 341 2.27 1.52 -17.53
N ILE A 342 2.65 0.24 -17.55
CA ILE A 342 4.05 -0.19 -17.58
C ILE A 342 4.74 0.17 -18.91
N ARG A 343 4.02 0.09 -20.03
CA ARG A 343 4.56 0.39 -21.39
C ARG A 343 4.58 1.87 -21.73
N THR A 344 3.93 2.73 -20.96
CA THR A 344 3.97 4.19 -21.14
C THR A 344 5.41 4.67 -20.89
N LYS A 345 5.94 5.48 -21.84
CA LYS A 345 7.32 6.03 -21.78
C LYS A 345 7.36 7.38 -21.09
#